data_a9e1274a115666f3476bec97b5066ad4
#
_entry.id   a9e1274a115666f3476bec97b5066ad4
#
_cell.length_a   1.000
_cell.length_b   1.000
_cell.length_c   1.000
_cell.angle_alpha   90.00
_cell.angle_beta   90.00
_cell.angle_gamma   90.00
#
_symmetry.space_group_name_H-M   'P 1'
#
loop_
_entity.id
_entity.type
_entity.pdbx_description
1 polymer ?
#
loop_
_entity_poly.entity_id
_entity_poly.type
_entity_poly.pdbx_seq_one_letter_code
_entity_poly.pdbx_strand_id
1 'polypeptide(L)'
;LSPPPPPATLPGTWVQVGRIYEAMARCSAAFFAHPSGSMAVVGVTGTNGKTTTPYLLESAVSACGGTPAVAGTIDYRLAGARLAKAVNTTPVSLELTRLLARFRDGGATHALLEISSHALALARVEAVDFDAAVFLNLAADHLDFHKTADSYFEAKARLFDLLARADNRKPLKVAALNADDPRARSLERRAIGCDIVRFGLTPAATDLRAGILRADLDGTTFELDWRG
;
A
#
# COMPACT_ATOMS: atom_id res chain seq x y z
N LEU A 1 -9.30 33.58 -1.81
CA LEU A 1 -10.50 33.60 -2.65
C LEU A 1 -11.52 32.65 -2.02
N SER A 2 -12.69 33.13 -1.66
CA SER A 2 -13.78 32.26 -1.22
C SER A 2 -14.20 31.35 -2.39
N PRO A 3 -14.49 30.07 -2.16
CA PRO A 3 -14.97 29.19 -3.20
C PRO A 3 -16.34 29.71 -3.73
N PRO A 4 -16.68 29.36 -4.97
CA PRO A 4 -17.97 29.71 -5.54
C PRO A 4 -19.10 29.07 -4.72
N PRO A 5 -20.24 29.74 -4.58
CA PRO A 5 -21.43 29.13 -3.96
C PRO A 5 -21.89 27.92 -4.77
N PRO A 6 -22.54 26.92 -4.13
CA PRO A 6 -23.11 25.79 -4.82
C PRO A 6 -24.14 26.25 -5.88
N PRO A 7 -24.31 25.48 -6.98
CA PRO A 7 -25.32 25.80 -7.99
C PRO A 7 -26.70 25.83 -7.35
N ALA A 8 -27.41 26.93 -7.50
CA ALA A 8 -28.76 27.14 -6.91
C ALA A 8 -29.82 26.12 -7.40
N THR A 9 -29.54 25.39 -8.44
CA THR A 9 -30.45 24.45 -9.13
C THR A 9 -30.37 23.02 -8.65
N LEU A 10 -29.37 22.64 -7.81
CA LEU A 10 -29.23 21.27 -7.32
C LEU A 10 -29.74 21.16 -5.88
N PRO A 11 -30.81 20.35 -5.63
CA PRO A 11 -31.25 20.09 -4.26
C PRO A 11 -30.22 19.24 -3.52
N GLY A 12 -29.98 19.53 -2.26
CA GLY A 12 -29.09 18.73 -1.42
C GLY A 12 -28.36 19.54 -0.36
N THR A 13 -27.58 18.82 0.44
CA THR A 13 -26.66 19.41 1.41
C THR A 13 -25.28 19.60 0.77
N TRP A 14 -24.75 20.80 0.81
CA TRP A 14 -23.44 21.14 0.28
C TRP A 14 -22.43 21.26 1.41
N VAL A 15 -21.30 20.55 1.26
CA VAL A 15 -20.21 20.59 2.22
C VAL A 15 -18.97 21.10 1.52
N GLN A 16 -18.46 22.24 1.99
CA GLN A 16 -17.19 22.78 1.52
C GLN A 16 -16.02 22.10 2.23
N VAL A 17 -15.02 21.66 1.47
CA VAL A 17 -13.83 20.98 1.99
C VAL A 17 -12.57 21.61 1.42
N GLY A 18 -11.52 21.72 2.23
CA GLY A 18 -10.23 22.26 1.79
C GLY A 18 -9.45 21.30 0.89
N ARG A 19 -9.63 19.99 1.06
CA ARG A 19 -8.86 18.92 0.36
C ARG A 19 -9.83 17.86 -0.16
N ILE A 20 -10.27 18.04 -1.40
CA ILE A 20 -11.35 17.25 -1.99
C ILE A 20 -11.05 15.75 -2.04
N TYR A 21 -9.83 15.33 -2.41
CA TYR A 21 -9.47 13.92 -2.51
C TYR A 21 -9.44 13.21 -1.14
N GLU A 22 -8.98 13.91 -0.09
CA GLU A 22 -9.03 13.38 1.28
C GLU A 22 -10.46 13.27 1.80
N ALA A 23 -11.28 14.29 1.55
CA ALA A 23 -12.69 14.25 1.90
C ALA A 23 -13.41 13.09 1.19
N MET A 24 -13.19 12.91 -0.11
CA MET A 24 -13.72 11.76 -0.87
C MET A 24 -13.29 10.43 -0.28
N ALA A 25 -12.02 10.27 0.09
CA ALA A 25 -11.52 9.04 0.71
C ALA A 25 -12.22 8.75 2.04
N ARG A 26 -12.33 9.75 2.91
CA ARG A 26 -12.99 9.64 4.23
C ARG A 26 -14.48 9.36 4.11
N CYS A 27 -15.19 10.07 3.22
CA CYS A 27 -16.62 9.81 2.95
C CYS A 27 -16.84 8.39 2.40
N SER A 28 -15.98 7.93 1.49
CA SER A 28 -16.05 6.58 0.94
C SER A 28 -15.83 5.53 2.05
N ALA A 29 -14.82 5.73 2.90
CA ALA A 29 -14.57 4.81 4.00
C ALA A 29 -15.74 4.73 4.98
N ALA A 30 -16.34 5.86 5.34
CA ALA A 30 -17.52 5.91 6.21
C ALA A 30 -18.73 5.23 5.56
N PHE A 31 -18.99 5.49 4.27
CA PHE A 31 -20.10 4.89 3.54
C PHE A 31 -20.02 3.36 3.48
N PHE A 32 -18.83 2.81 3.30
CA PHE A 32 -18.60 1.36 3.27
C PHE A 32 -18.24 0.76 4.64
N ALA A 33 -18.49 1.47 5.74
CA ALA A 33 -18.23 1.04 7.11
C ALA A 33 -16.77 0.62 7.37
N HIS A 34 -15.82 1.45 6.88
CA HIS A 34 -14.38 1.30 7.13
C HIS A 34 -13.82 -0.11 6.88
N PRO A 35 -13.92 -0.65 5.66
CA PRO A 35 -13.66 -2.07 5.39
C PRO A 35 -12.22 -2.50 5.70
N SER A 36 -11.24 -1.58 5.64
CA SER A 36 -9.85 -1.88 6.01
C SER A 36 -9.69 -2.31 7.47
N GLY A 37 -10.61 -1.92 8.36
CA GLY A 37 -10.57 -2.30 9.78
C GLY A 37 -10.83 -3.79 10.05
N SER A 38 -11.41 -4.52 9.11
CA SER A 38 -11.88 -5.91 9.30
C SER A 38 -10.91 -6.98 8.78
N MET A 39 -9.80 -6.60 8.16
CA MET A 39 -8.81 -7.51 7.59
C MET A 39 -7.41 -6.91 7.75
N ALA A 40 -6.35 -7.71 7.71
CA ALA A 40 -4.99 -7.21 7.65
C ALA A 40 -4.73 -6.55 6.30
N VAL A 41 -4.23 -5.31 6.27
CA VAL A 41 -3.98 -4.57 5.03
C VAL A 41 -2.50 -4.30 4.88
N VAL A 42 -1.92 -4.80 3.78
CA VAL A 42 -0.53 -4.62 3.41
C VAL A 42 -0.43 -3.71 2.19
N GLY A 43 0.24 -2.58 2.34
CA GLY A 43 0.53 -1.67 1.23
C GLY A 43 1.96 -1.88 0.72
N VAL A 44 2.11 -2.15 -0.58
CA VAL A 44 3.43 -2.36 -1.21
C VAL A 44 3.74 -1.20 -2.15
N THR A 45 4.85 -0.51 -1.91
CA THR A 45 5.33 0.58 -2.78
C THR A 45 6.79 0.37 -3.19
N GLY A 46 7.20 1.04 -4.24
CA GLY A 46 8.53 0.97 -4.83
C GLY A 46 8.49 1.43 -6.30
N THR A 47 9.61 1.46 -6.98
CA THR A 47 9.65 1.64 -8.44
C THR A 47 9.37 0.31 -9.12
N ASN A 48 10.10 -0.74 -8.75
CA ASN A 48 9.99 -2.08 -9.31
C ASN A 48 9.52 -3.10 -8.27
N GLY A 49 8.92 -4.21 -8.72
CA GLY A 49 8.50 -5.33 -7.87
C GLY A 49 7.14 -5.18 -7.21
N LYS A 50 6.48 -4.01 -7.31
CA LYS A 50 5.16 -3.76 -6.70
C LYS A 50 4.08 -4.78 -7.10
N THR A 51 4.08 -5.22 -8.35
CA THR A 51 3.12 -6.21 -8.85
C THR A 51 3.47 -7.61 -8.37
N THR A 52 4.75 -8.00 -8.43
CA THR A 52 5.19 -9.35 -8.05
C THR A 52 5.00 -9.63 -6.56
N THR A 53 5.32 -8.65 -5.70
CA THR A 53 5.29 -8.84 -4.25
C THR A 53 3.91 -9.22 -3.69
N PRO A 54 2.79 -8.57 -4.05
CA PRO A 54 1.45 -9.00 -3.62
C PRO A 54 1.09 -10.43 -4.03
N TYR A 55 1.53 -10.91 -5.21
CA TYR A 55 1.30 -12.30 -5.62
C TYR A 55 2.11 -13.31 -4.81
N LEU A 56 3.35 -12.97 -4.44
CA LEU A 56 4.15 -13.80 -3.53
C LEU A 56 3.51 -13.84 -2.13
N LEU A 57 3.04 -12.69 -1.65
CA LEU A 57 2.31 -12.60 -0.38
C LEU A 57 0.97 -13.35 -0.44
N GLU A 58 0.26 -13.34 -1.58
CA GLU A 58 -0.97 -14.13 -1.80
C GLU A 58 -0.70 -15.62 -1.55
N SER A 59 0.40 -16.14 -2.11
CA SER A 59 0.81 -17.53 -1.91
C SER A 59 1.17 -17.81 -0.45
N ALA A 60 1.93 -16.94 0.19
CA ALA A 60 2.34 -17.09 1.59
C ALA A 60 1.13 -17.05 2.55
N VAL A 61 0.22 -16.10 2.39
CA VAL A 61 -1.01 -16.00 3.19
C VAL A 61 -1.87 -17.24 3.02
N SER A 62 -2.03 -17.73 1.77
CA SER A 62 -2.79 -18.96 1.50
C SER A 62 -2.16 -20.18 2.17
N ALA A 63 -0.83 -20.30 2.12
CA ALA A 63 -0.09 -21.40 2.76
C ALA A 63 -0.24 -21.39 4.30
N CYS A 64 -0.44 -20.21 4.88
CA CYS A 64 -0.74 -20.04 6.32
C CYS A 64 -2.23 -20.19 6.67
N GLY A 65 -3.08 -20.61 5.73
CA GLY A 65 -4.52 -20.79 5.95
C GLY A 65 -5.35 -19.50 5.94
N GLY A 66 -4.76 -18.38 5.52
CA GLY A 66 -5.48 -17.12 5.34
C GLY A 66 -6.22 -17.05 4.00
N THR A 67 -7.15 -16.13 3.89
CA THR A 67 -7.87 -15.81 2.66
C THR A 67 -7.35 -14.48 2.10
N PRO A 68 -6.39 -14.50 1.15
CA PRO A 68 -5.83 -13.28 0.59
C PRO A 68 -6.76 -12.65 -0.44
N ALA A 69 -6.73 -11.32 -0.49
CA ALA A 69 -7.25 -10.53 -1.60
C ALA A 69 -6.14 -9.63 -2.16
N VAL A 70 -6.06 -9.50 -3.47
CA VAL A 70 -5.03 -8.70 -4.16
C VAL A 70 -5.68 -7.60 -4.97
N ALA A 71 -5.13 -6.38 -4.87
CA ALA A 71 -5.46 -5.28 -5.76
C ALA A 71 -4.15 -4.67 -6.31
N GLY A 72 -3.96 -4.79 -7.60
CA GLY A 72 -2.75 -4.33 -8.29
C GLY A 72 -2.97 -4.05 -9.77
N THR A 73 -1.89 -3.94 -10.52
CA THR A 73 -1.88 -3.52 -11.92
C THR A 73 -2.58 -4.53 -12.86
N ILE A 74 -2.51 -5.83 -12.57
CA ILE A 74 -3.00 -6.88 -13.48
C ILE A 74 -4.50 -7.10 -13.28
N ASP A 75 -4.89 -7.41 -12.06
CA ASP A 75 -6.29 -7.73 -11.72
C ASP A 75 -6.57 -7.52 -10.23
N TYR A 76 -7.85 -7.70 -9.89
CA TYR A 76 -8.33 -7.81 -8.51
C TYR A 76 -8.69 -9.25 -8.26
N ARG A 77 -8.22 -9.81 -7.15
CA ARG A 77 -8.35 -11.23 -6.81
C ARG A 77 -8.87 -11.41 -5.39
N LEU A 78 -9.52 -12.53 -5.16
CA LEU A 78 -9.94 -12.99 -3.83
C LEU A 78 -9.78 -14.50 -3.76
N ALA A 79 -9.08 -15.01 -2.76
CA ALA A 79 -8.82 -16.44 -2.56
C ALA A 79 -8.27 -17.13 -3.84
N GLY A 80 -7.33 -16.48 -4.53
CA GLY A 80 -6.76 -16.97 -5.79
C GLY A 80 -7.63 -16.77 -7.04
N ALA A 81 -8.93 -16.47 -6.89
CA ALA A 81 -9.83 -16.28 -8.03
C ALA A 81 -9.83 -14.80 -8.49
N ARG A 82 -9.80 -14.61 -9.81
CA ARG A 82 -9.90 -13.28 -10.41
C ARG A 82 -11.33 -12.74 -10.32
N LEU A 83 -11.49 -11.54 -9.74
CA LEU A 83 -12.77 -10.83 -9.65
C LEU A 83 -13.00 -9.90 -10.85
N ALA A 84 -11.96 -9.19 -11.29
CA ALA A 84 -12.02 -8.26 -12.41
C ALA A 84 -10.61 -7.92 -12.92
N LYS A 85 -10.52 -7.40 -14.15
CA LYS A 85 -9.30 -6.75 -14.66
C LYS A 85 -9.11 -5.41 -13.97
N ALA A 86 -7.88 -5.08 -13.62
CA ALA A 86 -7.57 -3.78 -13.05
C ALA A 86 -7.69 -2.67 -14.10
N VAL A 87 -8.24 -1.53 -13.70
CA VAL A 87 -8.28 -0.31 -14.50
C VAL A 87 -7.08 0.58 -14.19
N ASN A 88 -6.66 0.57 -12.93
CA ASN A 88 -5.50 1.31 -12.41
C ASN A 88 -4.75 0.43 -11.42
N THR A 89 -3.43 0.64 -11.30
CA THR A 89 -2.60 -0.01 -10.28
C THR A 89 -3.19 0.15 -8.88
N THR A 90 -3.58 1.36 -8.52
CA THR A 90 -4.31 1.68 -7.30
C THR A 90 -5.56 2.44 -7.68
N PRO A 91 -6.77 1.92 -7.46
CA PRO A 91 -8.03 2.58 -7.78
C PRO A 91 -8.18 3.95 -7.09
N VAL A 92 -9.06 4.80 -7.60
CA VAL A 92 -9.48 6.01 -6.89
C VAL A 92 -10.20 5.64 -5.59
N SER A 93 -10.22 6.56 -4.62
CA SER A 93 -10.62 6.26 -3.23
C SER A 93 -11.98 5.56 -3.10
N LEU A 94 -12.99 6.00 -3.85
CA LEU A 94 -14.32 5.36 -3.84
C LEU A 94 -14.27 3.92 -4.33
N GLU A 95 -13.61 3.69 -5.46
CA GLU A 95 -13.48 2.36 -6.07
C GLU A 95 -12.63 1.43 -5.20
N LEU A 96 -11.53 1.95 -4.62
CA LEU A 96 -10.70 1.19 -3.71
C LEU A 96 -11.48 0.76 -2.46
N THR A 97 -12.21 1.68 -1.85
CA THR A 97 -12.98 1.39 -0.64
C THR A 97 -14.12 0.39 -0.94
N ARG A 98 -14.78 0.53 -2.10
CA ARG A 98 -15.79 -0.44 -2.56
C ARG A 98 -15.17 -1.83 -2.79
N LEU A 99 -13.96 -1.88 -3.35
CA LEU A 99 -13.23 -3.13 -3.56
C LEU A 99 -12.85 -3.78 -2.22
N LEU A 100 -12.35 -3.00 -1.26
CA LEU A 100 -12.05 -3.48 0.09
C LEU A 100 -13.32 -3.99 0.81
N ALA A 101 -14.47 -3.35 0.62
CA ALA A 101 -15.74 -3.85 1.13
C ALA A 101 -16.11 -5.21 0.50
N ARG A 102 -15.93 -5.37 -0.81
CA ARG A 102 -16.12 -6.66 -1.48
C ARG A 102 -15.18 -7.75 -0.98
N PHE A 103 -13.92 -7.40 -0.68
CA PHE A 103 -12.96 -8.34 -0.07
C PHE A 103 -13.42 -8.77 1.30
N ARG A 104 -13.80 -7.82 2.18
CA ARG A 104 -14.36 -8.10 3.50
C ARG A 104 -15.57 -9.02 3.41
N ASP A 105 -16.57 -8.66 2.58
CA ASP A 105 -17.83 -9.40 2.44
C ASP A 105 -17.62 -10.79 1.83
N GLY A 106 -16.54 -10.97 1.06
CA GLY A 106 -16.09 -12.25 0.53
C GLY A 106 -15.18 -13.04 1.47
N GLY A 107 -15.00 -12.59 2.72
CA GLY A 107 -14.25 -13.31 3.76
C GLY A 107 -12.75 -13.18 3.69
N ALA A 108 -12.21 -12.13 3.02
CA ALA A 108 -10.78 -11.88 3.01
C ALA A 108 -10.25 -11.63 4.43
N THR A 109 -9.18 -12.32 4.79
CA THR A 109 -8.42 -12.07 6.02
C THR A 109 -7.30 -11.05 5.79
N HIS A 110 -6.80 -10.96 4.56
CA HIS A 110 -5.70 -10.08 4.17
C HIS A 110 -6.02 -9.36 2.85
N ALA A 111 -5.75 -8.07 2.79
CA ALA A 111 -5.78 -7.27 1.56
C ALA A 111 -4.35 -6.83 1.21
N LEU A 112 -3.86 -7.25 0.05
CA LEU A 112 -2.51 -7.02 -0.45
C LEU A 112 -2.60 -6.01 -1.59
N LEU A 113 -2.13 -4.79 -1.34
CA LEU A 113 -2.39 -3.64 -2.19
C LEU A 113 -1.11 -3.12 -2.86
N GLU A 114 -1.11 -3.02 -4.17
CA GLU A 114 -0.11 -2.24 -4.91
C GLU A 114 -0.39 -0.75 -4.75
N ILE A 115 0.53 -0.01 -4.13
CA ILE A 115 0.37 1.43 -3.86
C ILE A 115 1.33 2.23 -4.75
N SER A 116 0.77 2.89 -5.76
CA SER A 116 1.54 3.77 -6.65
C SER A 116 1.81 5.13 -6.00
N SER A 117 2.89 5.79 -6.43
CA SER A 117 3.21 7.16 -6.01
C SER A 117 2.11 8.17 -6.37
N HIS A 118 1.47 8.00 -7.52
CA HIS A 118 0.31 8.78 -7.94
C HIS A 118 -0.85 8.63 -6.97
N ALA A 119 -1.12 7.39 -6.52
CA ALA A 119 -2.19 7.14 -5.56
C ALA A 119 -1.96 7.82 -4.20
N LEU A 120 -0.71 7.84 -3.75
CA LEU A 120 -0.30 8.52 -2.53
C LEU A 120 -0.37 10.05 -2.69
N ALA A 121 0.12 10.59 -3.82
CA ALA A 121 0.05 12.02 -4.10
C ALA A 121 -1.41 12.52 -4.22
N LEU A 122 -2.30 11.71 -4.77
CA LEU A 122 -3.72 12.02 -4.98
C LEU A 122 -4.63 11.52 -3.84
N ALA A 123 -4.07 11.18 -2.68
CA ALA A 123 -4.80 10.74 -1.48
C ALA A 123 -5.81 9.59 -1.72
N ARG A 124 -5.55 8.71 -2.71
CA ARG A 124 -6.47 7.60 -3.04
C ARG A 124 -6.60 6.57 -1.92
N VAL A 125 -5.58 6.45 -1.08
CA VAL A 125 -5.49 5.51 0.04
C VAL A 125 -5.56 6.19 1.41
N GLU A 126 -5.94 7.47 1.43
CA GLU A 126 -5.92 8.32 2.64
C GLU A 126 -6.74 7.76 3.79
N ALA A 127 -7.84 7.09 3.52
CA ALA A 127 -8.72 6.53 4.55
C ALA A 127 -8.57 5.01 4.75
N VAL A 128 -7.45 4.44 4.29
CA VAL A 128 -7.11 3.03 4.50
C VAL A 128 -6.28 2.91 5.78
N ASP A 129 -6.68 2.03 6.69
CA ASP A 129 -5.89 1.64 7.85
C ASP A 129 -4.96 0.49 7.44
N PHE A 130 -3.65 0.71 7.48
CA PHE A 130 -2.64 -0.28 7.12
C PHE A 130 -2.09 -0.99 8.36
N ASP A 131 -1.92 -2.32 8.27
CA ASP A 131 -1.17 -3.14 9.23
C ASP A 131 0.31 -3.20 8.84
N ALA A 132 0.60 -3.20 7.54
CA ALA A 132 1.98 -3.18 7.08
C ALA A 132 2.17 -2.28 5.85
N ALA A 133 3.34 -1.66 5.78
CA ALA A 133 3.84 -0.92 4.63
C ALA A 133 5.19 -1.50 4.18
N VAL A 134 5.30 -1.83 2.91
CA VAL A 134 6.51 -2.41 2.32
C VAL A 134 7.13 -1.42 1.34
N PHE A 135 8.42 -1.10 1.54
CA PHE A 135 9.23 -0.32 0.61
C PHE A 135 10.22 -1.23 -0.10
N LEU A 136 10.09 -1.36 -1.42
CA LEU A 136 10.94 -2.23 -2.21
C LEU A 136 12.20 -1.55 -2.73
N ASN A 137 12.05 -0.41 -3.38
CA ASN A 137 13.16 0.34 -3.98
C ASN A 137 12.72 1.68 -4.55
N LEU A 138 13.71 2.53 -4.87
CA LEU A 138 13.51 3.76 -5.62
C LEU A 138 14.51 3.84 -6.78
N ALA A 139 13.99 3.93 -8.00
CA ALA A 139 14.77 4.28 -9.20
C ALA A 139 14.13 5.49 -9.89
N ALA A 140 14.82 6.12 -10.82
CA ALA A 140 14.29 7.25 -11.58
C ALA A 140 13.11 6.80 -12.45
N ASP A 141 11.91 7.33 -12.16
CA ASP A 141 10.66 7.02 -12.86
C ASP A 141 9.64 8.13 -12.59
N HIS A 142 8.62 8.26 -13.44
CA HIS A 142 7.48 9.18 -13.27
C HIS A 142 7.87 10.65 -12.99
N LEU A 143 9.01 11.13 -13.52
CA LEU A 143 9.45 12.52 -13.34
C LEU A 143 8.62 13.54 -14.12
N ASP A 144 7.85 13.09 -15.10
CA ASP A 144 6.82 13.87 -15.79
C ASP A 144 5.77 14.39 -14.81
N PHE A 145 5.35 13.56 -13.87
CA PHE A 145 4.37 13.89 -12.83
C PHE A 145 5.02 14.50 -11.59
N HIS A 146 6.04 13.85 -11.02
CA HIS A 146 6.64 14.24 -9.74
C HIS A 146 7.69 15.34 -9.83
N LYS A 147 8.16 15.67 -11.05
CA LYS A 147 9.16 16.70 -11.35
C LYS A 147 10.58 16.40 -10.87
N THR A 148 10.76 15.86 -9.66
CA THR A 148 12.06 15.52 -9.07
C THR A 148 12.04 14.14 -8.42
N ALA A 149 13.21 13.50 -8.29
CA ALA A 149 13.37 12.24 -7.58
C ALA A 149 12.98 12.36 -6.09
N ASP A 150 13.22 13.52 -5.49
CA ASP A 150 12.86 13.76 -4.09
C ASP A 150 11.34 13.85 -3.92
N SER A 151 10.63 14.58 -4.78
CA SER A 151 9.17 14.61 -4.71
C SER A 151 8.51 13.26 -5.04
N TYR A 152 9.14 12.45 -5.90
CA TYR A 152 8.73 11.07 -6.14
C TYR A 152 8.91 10.18 -4.90
N PHE A 153 10.07 10.30 -4.24
CA PHE A 153 10.31 9.63 -2.96
C PHE A 153 9.33 10.08 -1.88
N GLU A 154 9.14 11.39 -1.71
CA GLU A 154 8.20 11.95 -0.73
C GLU A 154 6.77 11.44 -0.93
N ALA A 155 6.34 11.30 -2.19
CA ALA A 155 5.05 10.69 -2.48
C ALA A 155 4.95 9.26 -1.95
N LYS A 156 6.00 8.42 -2.13
CA LYS A 156 6.02 7.04 -1.61
C LYS A 156 6.13 7.00 -0.08
N ALA A 157 6.89 7.92 0.51
CA ALA A 157 7.08 8.01 1.95
C ALA A 157 5.77 8.26 2.71
N ARG A 158 4.76 8.89 2.07
CA ARG A 158 3.42 9.06 2.64
C ARG A 158 2.76 7.74 3.06
N LEU A 159 3.09 6.60 2.46
CA LEU A 159 2.56 5.31 2.91
C LEU A 159 2.95 5.01 4.36
N PHE A 160 4.16 5.39 4.76
CA PHE A 160 4.69 5.20 6.12
C PHE A 160 4.09 6.23 7.08
N ASP A 161 3.81 7.45 6.63
CA ASP A 161 3.05 8.43 7.42
C ASP A 161 1.63 7.93 7.70
N LEU A 162 0.97 7.32 6.69
CA LEU A 162 -0.36 6.72 6.83
C LEU A 162 -0.35 5.50 7.76
N LEU A 163 0.70 4.67 7.71
CA LEU A 163 0.89 3.54 8.63
C LEU A 163 1.01 4.04 10.07
N ALA A 164 1.88 5.04 10.31
CA ALA A 164 2.22 5.54 11.64
C ALA A 164 1.19 6.50 12.25
N ARG A 165 0.25 7.03 11.46
CA ARG A 165 -0.69 8.06 11.93
C ARG A 165 -1.50 7.59 13.13
N ALA A 166 -1.85 8.54 14.02
CA ALA A 166 -2.52 8.26 15.28
C ALA A 166 -3.96 7.73 15.11
N ASP A 167 -4.65 8.11 14.02
CA ASP A 167 -6.00 7.66 13.69
C ASP A 167 -6.04 6.35 12.88
N ASN A 168 -4.88 5.75 12.57
CA ASN A 168 -4.81 4.37 12.08
C ASN A 168 -5.11 3.41 13.23
N ARG A 169 -6.25 2.73 13.16
CA ARG A 169 -6.83 1.92 14.24
C ARG A 169 -6.24 0.51 14.37
N LYS A 170 -5.20 0.19 13.60
CA LYS A 170 -4.57 -1.13 13.64
C LYS A 170 -3.74 -1.31 14.91
N PRO A 171 -3.88 -2.47 15.60
CA PRO A 171 -3.15 -2.72 16.84
C PRO A 171 -1.67 -3.01 16.62
N LEU A 172 -1.32 -3.61 15.48
CA LEU A 172 0.06 -3.89 15.06
C LEU A 172 0.36 -3.12 13.78
N LYS A 173 1.51 -2.48 13.72
CA LYS A 173 1.95 -1.71 12.55
C LYS A 173 3.39 -2.09 12.21
N VAL A 174 3.62 -2.58 10.99
CA VAL A 174 4.93 -3.05 10.55
C VAL A 174 5.41 -2.25 9.34
N ALA A 175 6.59 -1.68 9.41
CA ALA A 175 7.28 -1.09 8.27
C ALA A 175 8.37 -2.06 7.77
N ALA A 176 8.16 -2.72 6.64
CA ALA A 176 9.14 -3.58 6.00
C ALA A 176 9.94 -2.78 4.96
N LEU A 177 11.24 -2.64 5.17
CA LEU A 177 12.11 -1.73 4.44
C LEU A 177 13.25 -2.51 3.78
N ASN A 178 13.43 -2.35 2.47
CA ASN A 178 14.60 -2.88 1.78
C ASN A 178 15.85 -2.07 2.20
N ALA A 179 16.70 -2.68 3.03
CA ALA A 179 17.90 -2.04 3.56
C ALA A 179 19.01 -1.84 2.51
N ASP A 180 18.90 -2.49 1.35
CA ASP A 180 19.83 -2.30 0.24
C ASP A 180 19.56 -0.98 -0.52
N ASP A 181 18.38 -0.36 -0.32
CA ASP A 181 18.07 0.96 -0.86
C ASP A 181 18.45 2.06 0.16
N PRO A 182 19.32 3.02 -0.20
CA PRO A 182 19.80 4.03 0.74
C PRO A 182 18.70 4.94 1.29
N ARG A 183 17.54 5.04 0.62
CA ARG A 183 16.38 5.82 1.06
C ARG A 183 15.60 5.14 2.19
N ALA A 184 15.75 3.82 2.40
CA ALA A 184 15.04 3.06 3.42
C ALA A 184 15.23 3.64 4.83
N ARG A 185 16.46 4.04 5.19
CA ARG A 185 16.77 4.63 6.50
C ARG A 185 15.96 5.90 6.81
N SER A 186 15.59 6.68 5.81
CA SER A 186 14.76 7.87 6.02
C SER A 186 13.30 7.53 6.32
N LEU A 187 12.82 6.37 5.85
CA LEU A 187 11.46 5.89 6.11
C LEU A 187 11.28 5.39 7.55
N GLU A 188 12.35 4.88 8.19
CA GLU A 188 12.29 4.50 9.60
C GLU A 188 11.86 5.67 10.49
N ARG A 189 12.31 6.89 10.16
CA ARG A 189 11.94 8.10 10.90
C ARG A 189 10.49 8.54 10.68
N ARG A 190 9.84 8.02 9.64
CA ARG A 190 8.42 8.26 9.38
C ARG A 190 7.51 7.20 10.01
N ALA A 191 8.01 5.98 10.15
CA ALA A 191 7.29 4.86 10.76
C ALA A 191 7.38 4.86 12.29
N ILE A 192 7.19 6.03 12.93
CA ILE A 192 7.28 6.17 14.38
C ILE A 192 6.18 5.34 15.05
N GLY A 193 6.57 4.52 16.04
CA GLY A 193 5.64 3.64 16.75
C GLY A 193 5.25 2.38 15.97
N CYS A 194 5.95 2.09 14.87
CA CYS A 194 5.79 0.85 14.12
C CYS A 194 6.98 -0.08 14.37
N ASP A 195 6.76 -1.37 14.27
CA ASP A 195 7.82 -2.36 14.21
C ASP A 195 8.56 -2.24 12.87
N ILE A 196 9.89 -2.17 12.92
CA ILE A 196 10.71 -2.08 11.70
C ILE A 196 11.25 -3.46 11.36
N VAL A 197 11.08 -3.88 10.11
CA VAL A 197 11.70 -5.09 9.55
C VAL A 197 12.59 -4.68 8.37
N ARG A 198 13.90 -4.86 8.52
CA ARG A 198 14.90 -4.56 7.48
C ARG A 198 15.21 -5.83 6.72
N PHE A 199 14.87 -5.86 5.45
CA PHE A 199 15.19 -6.99 4.58
C PHE A 199 16.14 -6.59 3.46
N GLY A 200 16.86 -7.57 2.90
CA GLY A 200 17.77 -7.34 1.77
C GLY A 200 18.76 -8.47 1.56
N LEU A 201 19.75 -8.21 0.69
CA LEU A 201 20.82 -9.15 0.35
C LEU A 201 22.14 -8.80 1.06
N THR A 202 22.32 -7.55 1.47
CA THR A 202 23.54 -7.06 2.10
C THR A 202 23.49 -7.22 3.62
N PRO A 203 24.64 -7.11 4.33
CA PRO A 203 24.67 -7.09 5.80
C PRO A 203 23.90 -5.96 6.45
N ALA A 204 23.47 -4.93 5.70
CA ALA A 204 22.60 -3.87 6.18
C ALA A 204 21.17 -4.37 6.51
N ALA A 205 20.77 -5.51 5.93
CA ALA A 205 19.53 -6.21 6.26
C ALA A 205 19.72 -7.01 7.54
N THR A 206 19.31 -6.43 8.65
CA THR A 206 19.58 -6.99 9.99
C THR A 206 18.48 -7.90 10.51
N ASP A 207 17.27 -7.85 9.91
CA ASP A 207 16.14 -8.63 10.38
C ASP A 207 15.83 -9.83 9.47
N LEU A 208 15.88 -9.64 8.14
CA LEU A 208 15.67 -10.70 7.17
C LEU A 208 16.68 -10.56 6.02
N ARG A 209 17.67 -11.43 5.96
CA ARG A 209 18.68 -11.42 4.93
C ARG A 209 18.55 -12.66 4.04
N ALA A 210 18.61 -12.44 2.71
CA ALA A 210 18.71 -13.53 1.74
C ALA A 210 20.13 -13.63 1.21
N GLY A 211 20.70 -14.85 1.24
CA GLY A 211 21.93 -15.22 0.56
C GLY A 211 21.60 -15.98 -0.72
N ILE A 212 21.93 -15.43 -1.90
CA ILE A 212 21.70 -16.13 -3.17
C ILE A 212 22.77 -17.20 -3.36
N LEU A 213 22.37 -18.47 -3.41
CA LEU A 213 23.24 -19.60 -3.65
C LEU A 213 23.37 -19.92 -5.15
N ARG A 214 22.27 -19.81 -5.89
CA ARG A 214 22.21 -20.05 -7.34
C ARG A 214 21.11 -19.19 -7.95
N ALA A 215 21.38 -18.63 -9.13
CA ALA A 215 20.38 -17.93 -9.93
C ALA A 215 20.63 -18.24 -11.42
N ASP A 216 19.65 -18.84 -12.10
CA ASP A 216 19.69 -19.21 -13.51
C ASP A 216 18.28 -19.22 -14.13
N LEU A 217 18.15 -19.76 -15.36
CA LEU A 217 16.88 -19.80 -16.07
C LEU A 217 15.85 -20.76 -15.43
N ASP A 218 16.31 -21.74 -14.64
CA ASP A 218 15.44 -22.71 -13.96
C ASP A 218 14.90 -22.16 -12.64
N GLY A 219 15.53 -21.08 -12.11
CA GLY A 219 15.06 -20.42 -10.89
C GLY A 219 16.18 -19.85 -10.02
N THR A 220 15.80 -19.47 -8.81
CA THR A 220 16.72 -18.94 -7.81
C THR A 220 16.65 -19.77 -6.54
N THR A 221 17.82 -20.25 -6.08
CA THR A 221 17.99 -20.90 -4.78
C THR A 221 18.66 -19.92 -3.84
N PHE A 222 18.10 -19.75 -2.65
CA PHE A 222 18.62 -18.82 -1.65
C PHE A 222 18.43 -19.37 -0.24
N GLU A 223 19.25 -18.91 0.68
CA GLU A 223 19.07 -19.08 2.12
C GLU A 223 18.42 -17.83 2.71
N LEU A 224 17.56 -18.01 3.70
CA LEU A 224 16.98 -16.93 4.48
C LEU A 224 17.50 -16.99 5.91
N ASP A 225 18.02 -15.88 6.38
CA ASP A 225 18.45 -15.66 7.75
C ASP A 225 17.48 -14.64 8.41
N TRP A 226 16.77 -15.10 9.43
CA TRP A 226 15.78 -14.29 10.16
C TRP A 226 16.29 -13.98 11.56
N ARG A 227 16.64 -12.71 11.79
CA ARG A 227 17.13 -12.16 13.07
C ARG A 227 18.32 -12.92 13.67
N GLY A 228 19.21 -13.39 12.77
CA GLY A 228 20.56 -13.87 13.05
C GLY A 228 20.64 -15.11 13.90
#